data_826271b3db9ff491492e6130a8e042fe
#
_entry.id   826271b3db9ff491492e6130a8e042fe
#
_cell.length_a   1.000
_cell.length_b   1.000
_cell.length_c   1.000
_cell.angle_alpha   90.00
_cell.angle_beta   90.00
_cell.angle_gamma   90.00
#
_symmetry.space_group_name_H-M   'P 1'
#
loop_
_entity.id
_entity.type
_entity.pdbx_description
1 polymer ?
#
loop_
_entity_poly.entity_id
_entity_poly.type
_entity_poly.pdbx_seq_one_letter_code
_entity_poly.pdbx_strand_id
1 'polypeptide(L)'
;MSKQMEKSALGQKSSGVVLKEITKIFQQPDTGKDFVAVDHINLNIQDGEMVTLLGPSGCGKTTTLRMISGFEYPTSGSVFIGERDVAKIPPNKRGISMVFQSYALFPHLNIWENVAYGLKVEKLPQDEIVRRTNAVMELMQLTGMERRFPNQLSGGQQQRVALARAVVIEPSVLLFDEPLSNLDAKLRESMRDELRALQKRLGITSLYVTHDQSEAMAISDRVVIMKDGVICQQGSPTEIYEQPGSRFVANFIGKANFIDGTFRGMDGESALVEVNGHTFPIPAPGRMEGVRKDGPCCLTVRPESVLLSEEEGPLPGVISRATYYGAKVEYEVMLGDQPIIVEVYNPQLTRRFAEGDRVHMTLVDRCVRVLA
;
A
#
# COMPACT_ATOMS: atom_id res chain seq x y z
N MET A 1 23.55 -9.86 -22.65
CA MET A 1 22.95 -9.25 -23.88
C MET A 1 21.44 -9.46 -24.02
N SER A 2 20.76 -10.31 -23.23
CA SER A 2 19.30 -10.58 -23.40
C SER A 2 18.33 -9.57 -22.73
N LYS A 3 18.73 -8.91 -21.61
CA LYS A 3 17.84 -7.97 -20.89
C LYS A 3 17.63 -6.60 -21.56
N GLN A 4 18.53 -6.20 -22.46
CA GLN A 4 18.38 -4.94 -23.20
C GLN A 4 17.55 -5.11 -24.50
N MET A 5 17.47 -6.31 -25.04
CA MET A 5 16.68 -6.58 -26.24
C MET A 5 15.17 -6.71 -25.96
N GLU A 6 14.76 -7.14 -24.76
CA GLU A 6 13.34 -7.25 -24.38
C GLU A 6 12.68 -5.89 -24.11
N LYS A 7 13.42 -4.87 -23.62
CA LYS A 7 12.93 -3.49 -23.48
C LYS A 7 12.60 -2.80 -24.81
N SER A 8 13.16 -3.30 -25.91
CA SER A 8 12.97 -2.72 -27.25
C SER A 8 11.72 -3.21 -27.98
N ALA A 9 11.06 -4.27 -27.51
CA ALA A 9 9.92 -4.87 -28.20
C ALA A 9 8.58 -4.15 -27.96
N LEU A 10 8.46 -3.44 -26.83
CA LEU A 10 7.28 -2.63 -26.47
C LEU A 10 7.75 -1.19 -26.20
N GLY A 11 8.07 -0.39 -27.15
CA GLY A 11 8.69 0.95 -27.13
C GLY A 11 8.18 1.96 -26.06
N GLN A 12 7.91 1.49 -24.86
CA GLN A 12 7.19 2.14 -23.78
C GLN A 12 8.01 3.29 -23.17
N LYS A 13 7.56 4.53 -23.34
CA LYS A 13 8.07 5.69 -22.60
C LYS A 13 7.26 5.82 -21.30
N SER A 14 7.86 5.37 -20.21
CA SER A 14 7.34 5.68 -18.87
C SER A 14 7.43 7.18 -18.60
N SER A 15 6.50 7.73 -17.85
CA SER A 15 6.50 9.13 -17.42
C SER A 15 6.11 9.23 -15.96
N GLY A 16 6.81 10.05 -15.19
CA GLY A 16 6.44 10.34 -13.81
C GLY A 16 5.12 11.08 -13.69
N VAL A 17 4.55 11.06 -12.49
CA VAL A 17 3.32 11.79 -12.16
C VAL A 17 3.60 12.74 -11.01
N VAL A 18 3.25 14.03 -11.18
CA VAL A 18 3.41 15.03 -10.11
C VAL A 18 2.07 15.69 -9.81
N LEU A 19 1.67 15.63 -8.55
CA LEU A 19 0.56 16.39 -7.99
C LEU A 19 1.11 17.58 -7.23
N LYS A 20 0.62 18.79 -7.52
CA LYS A 20 1.01 20.01 -6.84
C LYS A 20 -0.21 20.70 -6.24
N GLU A 21 -0.26 20.79 -4.91
CA GLU A 21 -1.33 21.46 -4.14
C GLU A 21 -2.73 21.02 -4.59
N ILE A 22 -2.90 19.73 -4.87
CA ILE A 22 -4.17 19.19 -5.39
C ILE A 22 -5.22 19.21 -4.30
N THR A 23 -6.32 19.89 -4.58
CA THR A 23 -7.50 19.94 -3.73
C THR A 23 -8.75 19.54 -4.51
N LYS A 24 -9.62 18.75 -3.89
CA LYS A 24 -10.93 18.41 -4.43
C LYS A 24 -12.01 18.61 -3.39
N ILE A 25 -12.95 19.47 -3.72
CA ILE A 25 -14.14 19.78 -2.93
C ILE A 25 -15.36 19.30 -3.70
N PHE A 26 -16.24 18.57 -3.05
CA PHE A 26 -17.56 18.19 -3.55
C PHE A 26 -18.64 18.92 -2.76
N GLN A 27 -19.72 19.29 -3.42
CA GLN A 27 -20.93 19.74 -2.73
C GLN A 27 -21.80 18.54 -2.39
N GLN A 28 -22.21 18.43 -1.13
CA GLN A 28 -23.14 17.40 -0.69
C GLN A 28 -24.54 17.71 -1.25
N PRO A 29 -25.16 16.79 -2.01
CA PRO A 29 -26.46 17.04 -2.64
C PRO A 29 -27.57 17.41 -1.65
N ASP A 30 -27.57 16.77 -0.47
CA ASP A 30 -28.64 16.88 0.52
C ASP A 30 -28.53 18.13 1.41
N THR A 31 -27.34 18.64 1.64
CA THR A 31 -27.08 19.73 2.60
C THR A 31 -26.55 21.00 1.95
N GLY A 32 -26.08 20.90 0.70
CA GLY A 32 -25.37 21.99 0.01
C GLY A 32 -24.02 22.35 0.65
N LYS A 33 -23.56 21.60 1.65
CA LYS A 33 -22.28 21.84 2.34
C LYS A 33 -21.13 21.31 1.51
N ASP A 34 -20.01 22.01 1.56
CA ASP A 34 -18.78 21.57 0.96
C ASP A 34 -18.17 20.42 1.75
N PHE A 35 -17.70 19.39 1.03
CA PHE A 35 -16.94 18.26 1.54
C PHE A 35 -15.58 18.22 0.87
N VAL A 36 -14.52 18.41 1.64
CA VAL A 36 -13.13 18.34 1.16
C VAL A 36 -12.72 16.86 1.10
N ALA A 37 -12.69 16.31 -0.10
CA ALA A 37 -12.32 14.91 -0.32
C ALA A 37 -10.80 14.71 -0.43
N VAL A 38 -10.08 15.73 -0.93
CA VAL A 38 -8.63 15.76 -1.04
C VAL A 38 -8.18 17.19 -0.73
N ASP A 39 -7.20 17.32 0.16
CA ASP A 39 -6.78 18.60 0.70
C ASP A 39 -5.26 18.82 0.50
N HIS A 40 -4.90 19.75 -0.38
CA HIS A 40 -3.53 20.23 -0.67
C HIS A 40 -2.48 19.11 -0.82
N ILE A 41 -2.82 18.02 -1.55
CA ILE A 41 -1.90 16.90 -1.75
C ILE A 41 -0.75 17.28 -2.69
N ASN A 42 0.46 17.00 -2.21
CA ASN A 42 1.70 17.02 -2.98
C ASN A 42 2.25 15.60 -3.08
N LEU A 43 2.38 15.07 -4.31
CA LEU A 43 2.89 13.74 -4.56
C LEU A 43 3.72 13.75 -5.83
N ASN A 44 4.92 13.17 -5.77
CA ASN A 44 5.79 12.99 -6.92
C ASN A 44 6.07 11.49 -7.10
N ILE A 45 5.64 10.90 -8.20
CA ILE A 45 5.87 9.50 -8.58
C ILE A 45 6.94 9.51 -9.67
N GLN A 46 8.05 8.82 -9.42
CA GLN A 46 9.17 8.77 -10.36
C GLN A 46 8.86 7.86 -11.55
N ASP A 47 9.61 8.03 -12.65
CA ASP A 47 9.51 7.16 -13.82
C ASP A 47 9.77 5.71 -13.44
N GLY A 48 8.86 4.81 -13.79
CA GLY A 48 8.94 3.38 -13.51
C GLY A 48 8.69 2.98 -12.04
N GLU A 49 8.39 3.93 -11.16
CA GLU A 49 8.05 3.68 -9.76
C GLU A 49 6.65 3.10 -9.63
N MET A 50 6.47 2.17 -8.70
CA MET A 50 5.16 1.69 -8.24
C MET A 50 4.82 2.27 -6.88
N VAL A 51 3.87 3.20 -6.87
CA VAL A 51 3.38 3.86 -5.65
C VAL A 51 2.00 3.35 -5.29
N THR A 52 1.78 3.04 -4.02
CA THR A 52 0.44 2.64 -3.54
C THR A 52 -0.15 3.71 -2.63
N LEU A 53 -1.38 4.15 -2.94
CA LEU A 53 -2.21 4.93 -2.02
C LEU A 53 -2.95 3.97 -1.10
N LEU A 54 -2.72 4.09 0.19
CA LEU A 54 -3.30 3.26 1.23
C LEU A 54 -3.97 4.13 2.29
N GLY A 55 -5.09 3.69 2.85
CA GLY A 55 -5.81 4.44 3.89
C GLY A 55 -7.22 3.94 4.10
N PRO A 56 -7.93 4.42 5.13
CA PRO A 56 -9.32 4.06 5.41
C PRO A 56 -10.26 4.36 4.25
N SER A 57 -11.45 3.79 4.27
CA SER A 57 -12.50 4.13 3.31
C SER A 57 -12.85 5.62 3.41
N GLY A 58 -13.03 6.29 2.26
CA GLY A 58 -13.37 7.70 2.21
C GLY A 58 -12.20 8.69 2.41
N CYS A 59 -10.95 8.25 2.58
CA CYS A 59 -9.81 9.16 2.80
C CYS A 59 -9.28 9.85 1.53
N GLY A 60 -9.91 9.69 0.36
CA GLY A 60 -9.55 10.42 -0.86
C GLY A 60 -8.71 9.63 -1.90
N LYS A 61 -8.35 8.36 -1.67
CA LYS A 61 -7.53 7.54 -2.60
C LYS A 61 -8.10 7.48 -4.02
N THR A 62 -9.32 6.99 -4.16
CA THR A 62 -10.00 6.86 -5.46
C THR A 62 -10.25 8.21 -6.10
N THR A 63 -10.52 9.26 -5.31
CA THR A 63 -10.66 10.64 -5.81
C THR A 63 -9.34 11.13 -6.40
N THR A 64 -8.22 10.90 -5.71
CA THR A 64 -6.88 11.23 -6.19
C THR A 64 -6.56 10.48 -7.49
N LEU A 65 -6.83 9.16 -7.53
CA LEU A 65 -6.67 8.36 -8.74
C LEU A 65 -7.51 8.90 -9.92
N ARG A 66 -8.78 9.27 -9.65
CA ARG A 66 -9.69 9.83 -10.67
C ARG A 66 -9.23 11.19 -11.17
N MET A 67 -8.61 12.01 -10.32
CA MET A 67 -8.02 13.28 -10.77
C MET A 67 -6.80 13.05 -11.70
N ILE A 68 -5.97 12.05 -11.41
CA ILE A 68 -4.85 11.68 -12.30
C ILE A 68 -5.37 11.10 -13.60
N SER A 69 -6.40 10.25 -13.55
CA SER A 69 -6.98 9.63 -14.74
C SER A 69 -7.82 10.60 -15.60
N GLY A 70 -8.29 11.73 -15.02
CA GLY A 70 -9.13 12.71 -15.71
C GLY A 70 -10.63 12.39 -15.68
N PHE A 71 -11.03 11.38 -14.93
CA PHE A 71 -12.46 11.12 -14.62
C PHE A 71 -13.01 12.11 -13.60
N GLU A 72 -12.12 12.81 -12.90
CA GLU A 72 -12.47 13.90 -12.00
C GLU A 72 -11.50 15.07 -12.23
N TYR A 73 -11.99 16.29 -12.10
CA TYR A 73 -11.14 17.48 -12.20
C TYR A 73 -10.85 18.03 -10.81
N PRO A 74 -9.61 18.45 -10.52
CA PRO A 74 -9.30 19.10 -9.27
C PRO A 74 -10.05 20.44 -9.13
N THR A 75 -10.40 20.81 -7.92
CA THR A 75 -10.94 22.14 -7.60
C THR A 75 -9.82 23.18 -7.69
N SER A 76 -8.61 22.83 -7.24
CA SER A 76 -7.39 23.64 -7.38
C SER A 76 -6.16 22.73 -7.46
N GLY A 77 -5.02 23.33 -7.81
CA GLY A 77 -3.76 22.64 -8.02
C GLY A 77 -3.55 22.12 -9.44
N SER A 78 -2.46 21.38 -9.67
CA SER A 78 -2.06 20.90 -10.98
C SER A 78 -1.65 19.42 -10.96
N VAL A 79 -1.95 18.71 -12.06
CA VAL A 79 -1.57 17.30 -12.29
C VAL A 79 -0.64 17.26 -13.50
N PHE A 80 0.59 16.78 -13.31
CA PHE A 80 1.53 16.60 -14.41
C PHE A 80 1.75 15.13 -14.72
N ILE A 81 1.84 14.79 -15.99
CA ILE A 81 2.33 13.50 -16.50
C ILE A 81 3.54 13.82 -17.38
N GLY A 82 4.73 13.42 -16.92
CA GLY A 82 5.96 13.97 -17.43
C GLY A 82 6.00 15.50 -17.23
N GLU A 83 6.28 16.24 -18.30
CA GLU A 83 6.31 17.72 -18.25
C GLU A 83 4.95 18.38 -18.55
N ARG A 84 3.93 17.58 -18.89
CA ARG A 84 2.65 18.09 -19.38
C ARG A 84 1.66 18.24 -18.23
N ASP A 85 1.12 19.46 -18.03
CA ASP A 85 -0.05 19.65 -17.15
C ASP A 85 -1.30 19.05 -17.81
N VAL A 86 -1.93 18.10 -17.11
CA VAL A 86 -3.11 17.38 -17.57
C VAL A 86 -4.35 17.65 -16.73
N ALA A 87 -4.30 18.59 -15.78
CA ALA A 87 -5.39 18.85 -14.84
C ALA A 87 -6.75 19.08 -15.57
N LYS A 88 -6.75 19.74 -16.72
CA LYS A 88 -7.97 20.04 -17.53
C LYS A 88 -8.10 19.17 -18.79
N ILE A 89 -7.25 18.14 -18.94
CA ILE A 89 -7.26 17.28 -20.13
C ILE A 89 -8.16 16.07 -19.88
N PRO A 90 -9.05 15.69 -20.83
CA PRO A 90 -9.92 14.53 -20.69
C PRO A 90 -9.11 13.21 -20.69
N PRO A 91 -9.65 12.10 -20.11
CA PRO A 91 -8.94 10.83 -19.92
C PRO A 91 -8.27 10.27 -21.19
N ASN A 92 -8.98 10.28 -22.31
CA ASN A 92 -8.52 9.72 -23.59
C ASN A 92 -7.34 10.48 -24.23
N LYS A 93 -6.93 11.61 -23.67
CA LYS A 93 -5.83 12.44 -24.19
C LYS A 93 -4.65 12.53 -23.22
N ARG A 94 -4.65 11.74 -22.11
CA ARG A 94 -3.60 11.77 -21.09
C ARG A 94 -2.48 10.76 -21.32
N GLY A 95 -2.65 9.80 -22.24
CA GLY A 95 -1.65 8.75 -22.52
C GLY A 95 -1.48 7.76 -21.37
N ILE A 96 -2.54 7.53 -20.62
CA ILE A 96 -2.57 6.62 -19.46
C ILE A 96 -3.56 5.48 -19.69
N SER A 97 -3.43 4.42 -18.88
CA SER A 97 -4.42 3.35 -18.83
C SER A 97 -4.84 3.06 -17.39
N MET A 98 -6.04 2.50 -17.23
CA MET A 98 -6.60 2.22 -15.91
C MET A 98 -7.20 0.83 -15.87
N VAL A 99 -6.90 0.07 -14.80
CA VAL A 99 -7.52 -1.20 -14.46
C VAL A 99 -8.50 -0.95 -13.32
N PHE A 100 -9.76 -1.22 -13.57
CA PHE A 100 -10.85 -1.01 -12.61
C PHE A 100 -11.07 -2.24 -11.72
N GLN A 101 -11.65 -2.03 -10.57
CA GLN A 101 -12.04 -3.07 -9.62
C GLN A 101 -12.93 -4.16 -10.25
N SER A 102 -13.86 -3.79 -11.13
CA SER A 102 -14.77 -4.71 -11.83
C SER A 102 -14.17 -5.30 -13.11
N TYR A 103 -12.87 -5.06 -13.38
CA TYR A 103 -12.19 -5.37 -14.65
C TYR A 103 -12.78 -4.66 -15.88
N ALA A 104 -14.05 -4.31 -15.85
CA ALA A 104 -14.79 -3.59 -16.90
C ALA A 104 -14.59 -4.19 -18.31
N LEU A 105 -14.57 -5.53 -18.41
CA LEU A 105 -14.48 -6.22 -19.70
C LEU A 105 -15.77 -6.04 -20.49
N PHE A 106 -15.64 -5.93 -21.80
CA PHE A 106 -16.78 -5.85 -22.71
C PHE A 106 -17.39 -7.26 -22.86
N PRO A 107 -18.60 -7.52 -22.34
CA PRO A 107 -19.15 -8.88 -22.28
C PRO A 107 -19.55 -9.44 -23.65
N HIS A 108 -19.80 -8.57 -24.62
CA HIS A 108 -20.18 -8.90 -26.00
C HIS A 108 -18.99 -9.08 -26.93
N LEU A 109 -17.77 -8.82 -26.47
CA LEU A 109 -16.52 -9.04 -27.22
C LEU A 109 -15.80 -10.27 -26.69
N ASN A 110 -15.17 -11.05 -27.57
CA ASN A 110 -14.27 -12.10 -27.16
C ASN A 110 -12.98 -11.54 -26.54
N ILE A 111 -12.11 -12.41 -26.04
CA ILE A 111 -10.89 -12.00 -25.33
C ILE A 111 -9.92 -11.23 -26.23
N TRP A 112 -9.69 -11.73 -27.46
CA TRP A 112 -8.84 -11.04 -28.41
C TRP A 112 -9.36 -9.64 -28.74
N GLU A 113 -10.67 -9.52 -28.97
CA GLU A 113 -11.33 -8.23 -29.26
C GLU A 113 -11.28 -7.28 -28.06
N ASN A 114 -11.45 -7.78 -26.83
CA ASN A 114 -11.27 -6.99 -25.62
C ASN A 114 -9.87 -6.39 -25.55
N VAL A 115 -8.83 -7.20 -25.79
CA VAL A 115 -7.43 -6.72 -25.78
C VAL A 115 -7.18 -5.75 -26.93
N ALA A 116 -7.61 -6.06 -28.15
CA ALA A 116 -7.39 -5.26 -29.34
C ALA A 116 -8.19 -3.93 -29.36
N TYR A 117 -9.15 -3.77 -28.44
CA TYR A 117 -10.13 -2.67 -28.52
C TYR A 117 -9.48 -1.28 -28.57
N GLY A 118 -8.51 -1.00 -27.69
CA GLY A 118 -7.82 0.29 -27.63
C GLY A 118 -7.09 0.61 -28.95
N LEU A 119 -6.39 -0.39 -29.51
CA LEU A 119 -5.66 -0.23 -30.77
C LEU A 119 -6.59 0.05 -31.96
N LYS A 120 -7.80 -0.56 -31.95
CA LYS A 120 -8.85 -0.27 -32.97
C LYS A 120 -9.38 1.16 -32.84
N VAL A 121 -9.55 1.65 -31.61
CA VAL A 121 -9.99 3.04 -31.35
C VAL A 121 -8.94 4.04 -31.83
N GLU A 122 -7.65 3.73 -31.68
CA GLU A 122 -6.53 4.52 -32.18
C GLU A 122 -6.37 4.43 -33.72
N LYS A 123 -7.14 3.55 -34.35
CA LYS A 123 -7.15 3.34 -35.82
C LYS A 123 -5.78 2.91 -36.37
N LEU A 124 -5.05 2.08 -35.63
CA LEU A 124 -3.80 1.53 -36.13
C LEU A 124 -4.01 0.58 -37.32
N PRO A 125 -2.98 0.33 -38.14
CA PRO A 125 -3.02 -0.66 -39.21
C PRO A 125 -3.35 -2.07 -38.64
N GLN A 126 -4.09 -2.87 -39.43
CA GLN A 126 -4.60 -4.16 -38.99
C GLN A 126 -3.47 -5.16 -38.62
N ASP A 127 -2.40 -5.14 -39.35
CA ASP A 127 -1.19 -5.95 -39.11
C ASP A 127 -0.54 -5.61 -37.76
N GLU A 128 -0.48 -4.32 -37.41
CA GLU A 128 0.04 -3.84 -36.15
C GLU A 128 -0.89 -4.21 -34.97
N ILE A 129 -2.23 -4.09 -35.16
CA ILE A 129 -3.22 -4.54 -34.17
C ILE A 129 -3.02 -6.03 -33.87
N VAL A 130 -2.92 -6.86 -34.90
CA VAL A 130 -2.72 -8.32 -34.73
C VAL A 130 -1.40 -8.59 -34.04
N ARG A 131 -0.31 -7.97 -34.46
CA ARG A 131 1.02 -8.15 -33.89
C ARG A 131 1.05 -7.82 -32.40
N ARG A 132 0.60 -6.61 -32.00
CA ARG A 132 0.62 -6.16 -30.60
C ARG A 132 -0.33 -6.98 -29.74
N THR A 133 -1.54 -7.24 -30.21
CA THR A 133 -2.52 -8.02 -29.46
C THR A 133 -1.99 -9.41 -29.16
N ASN A 134 -1.43 -10.13 -30.14
CA ASN A 134 -0.90 -11.47 -29.94
C ASN A 134 0.31 -11.46 -28.98
N ALA A 135 1.21 -10.50 -29.13
CA ALA A 135 2.37 -10.37 -28.23
C ALA A 135 1.96 -10.14 -26.77
N VAL A 136 0.96 -9.27 -26.52
CA VAL A 136 0.46 -9.04 -25.17
C VAL A 136 -0.33 -10.22 -24.62
N MET A 137 -1.09 -10.94 -25.46
CA MET A 137 -1.79 -12.16 -25.04
C MET A 137 -0.82 -13.27 -24.66
N GLU A 138 0.29 -13.42 -25.37
CA GLU A 138 1.37 -14.33 -24.99
C GLU A 138 2.01 -13.91 -23.66
N LEU A 139 2.35 -12.62 -23.52
CA LEU A 139 2.90 -12.05 -22.28
C LEU A 139 2.02 -12.34 -21.05
N MET A 140 0.70 -12.26 -21.22
CA MET A 140 -0.30 -12.50 -20.16
C MET A 140 -0.75 -13.96 -20.04
N GLN A 141 -0.13 -14.90 -20.77
CA GLN A 141 -0.50 -16.33 -20.79
C GLN A 141 -1.98 -16.57 -21.15
N LEU A 142 -2.49 -15.83 -22.13
CA LEU A 142 -3.87 -15.91 -22.64
C LEU A 142 -3.97 -16.65 -23.97
N THR A 143 -2.88 -17.18 -24.50
CA THR A 143 -2.84 -17.95 -25.75
C THR A 143 -3.78 -19.14 -25.68
N GLY A 144 -4.57 -19.37 -26.73
CA GLY A 144 -5.59 -20.41 -26.81
C GLY A 144 -6.94 -20.02 -26.21
N MET A 145 -7.09 -18.77 -25.71
CA MET A 145 -8.34 -18.23 -25.15
C MET A 145 -8.97 -17.14 -26.02
N GLU A 146 -8.42 -16.88 -27.20
CA GLU A 146 -8.75 -15.74 -28.06
C GLU A 146 -10.24 -15.61 -28.35
N ARG A 147 -10.90 -16.78 -28.59
CA ARG A 147 -12.32 -16.86 -28.98
C ARG A 147 -13.28 -16.96 -27.80
N ARG A 148 -12.78 -17.11 -26.57
CA ARG A 148 -13.64 -17.15 -25.37
C ARG A 148 -14.22 -15.78 -25.08
N PHE A 149 -15.33 -15.76 -24.34
CA PHE A 149 -15.97 -14.55 -23.82
C PHE A 149 -15.65 -14.39 -22.32
N PRO A 150 -15.76 -13.16 -21.75
CA PRO A 150 -15.44 -12.90 -20.35
C PRO A 150 -16.13 -13.82 -19.34
N ASN A 151 -17.40 -14.18 -19.58
CA ASN A 151 -18.19 -15.06 -18.71
C ASN A 151 -17.72 -16.53 -18.71
N GLN A 152 -16.81 -16.90 -19.60
CA GLN A 152 -16.20 -18.23 -19.68
C GLN A 152 -14.84 -18.31 -18.96
N LEU A 153 -14.44 -17.24 -18.28
CA LEU A 153 -13.15 -17.11 -17.63
C LEU A 153 -13.28 -17.07 -16.10
N SER A 154 -12.27 -17.62 -15.40
CA SER A 154 -12.10 -17.38 -13.96
C SER A 154 -11.76 -15.91 -13.67
N GLY A 155 -11.96 -15.46 -12.41
CA GLY A 155 -11.63 -14.09 -12.00
C GLY A 155 -10.18 -13.68 -12.31
N GLY A 156 -9.21 -14.54 -12.04
CA GLY A 156 -7.80 -14.27 -12.36
C GLY A 156 -7.54 -14.17 -13.87
N GLN A 157 -8.23 -14.99 -14.70
CA GLN A 157 -8.15 -14.88 -16.15
C GLN A 157 -8.77 -13.56 -16.65
N GLN A 158 -9.91 -13.16 -16.09
CA GLN A 158 -10.54 -11.87 -16.42
C GLN A 158 -9.61 -10.70 -16.08
N GLN A 159 -8.93 -10.75 -14.94
CA GLN A 159 -7.94 -9.77 -14.53
C GLN A 159 -6.76 -9.70 -15.52
N ARG A 160 -6.21 -10.86 -15.94
CA ARG A 160 -5.14 -10.88 -16.96
C ARG A 160 -5.60 -10.26 -18.28
N VAL A 161 -6.86 -10.46 -18.67
CA VAL A 161 -7.43 -9.80 -19.87
C VAL A 161 -7.53 -8.29 -19.67
N ALA A 162 -7.96 -7.82 -18.49
CA ALA A 162 -8.01 -6.40 -18.19
C ALA A 162 -6.62 -5.75 -18.19
N LEU A 163 -5.61 -6.44 -17.64
CA LEU A 163 -4.20 -6.03 -17.72
C LEU A 163 -3.70 -6.00 -19.15
N ALA A 164 -3.98 -7.05 -19.94
CA ALA A 164 -3.60 -7.11 -21.36
C ALA A 164 -4.18 -5.93 -22.13
N ARG A 165 -5.47 -5.63 -21.94
CA ARG A 165 -6.15 -4.48 -22.56
C ARG A 165 -5.54 -3.15 -22.14
N ALA A 166 -5.12 -3.03 -20.86
CA ALA A 166 -4.52 -1.81 -20.34
C ALA A 166 -3.11 -1.57 -20.87
N VAL A 167 -2.33 -2.64 -21.11
CA VAL A 167 -0.92 -2.55 -21.50
C VAL A 167 -0.72 -2.49 -23.03
N VAL A 168 -1.65 -3.06 -23.83
CA VAL A 168 -1.50 -3.20 -25.29
C VAL A 168 -1.37 -1.86 -26.03
N ILE A 169 -1.92 -0.77 -25.46
CA ILE A 169 -1.83 0.59 -25.99
C ILE A 169 -0.54 1.32 -25.57
N GLU A 170 0.36 0.62 -24.85
CA GLU A 170 1.65 1.18 -24.40
C GLU A 170 1.50 2.51 -23.63
N PRO A 171 0.73 2.55 -22.53
CA PRO A 171 0.51 3.80 -21.79
C PRO A 171 1.77 4.27 -21.09
N SER A 172 1.92 5.58 -20.87
CA SER A 172 3.04 6.13 -20.08
C SER A 172 2.88 5.93 -18.57
N VAL A 173 1.65 5.77 -18.08
CA VAL A 173 1.29 5.52 -16.69
C VAL A 173 0.17 4.49 -16.60
N LEU A 174 0.28 3.56 -15.67
CA LEU A 174 -0.72 2.54 -15.40
C LEU A 174 -1.36 2.77 -14.02
N LEU A 175 -2.67 2.91 -13.98
CA LEU A 175 -3.45 3.17 -12.78
C LEU A 175 -4.25 1.93 -12.40
N PHE A 176 -4.31 1.62 -11.10
CA PHE A 176 -5.03 0.47 -10.56
C PHE A 176 -6.00 0.92 -9.46
N ASP A 177 -7.29 0.67 -9.65
CA ASP A 177 -8.34 0.96 -8.67
C ASP A 177 -8.82 -0.35 -8.05
N GLU A 178 -8.23 -0.76 -6.94
CA GLU A 178 -8.51 -2.00 -6.19
C GLU A 178 -8.61 -3.26 -7.08
N PRO A 179 -7.64 -3.56 -7.95
CA PRO A 179 -7.79 -4.57 -9.00
C PRO A 179 -7.87 -6.01 -8.47
N LEU A 180 -7.49 -6.27 -7.22
CA LEU A 180 -7.45 -7.61 -6.61
C LEU A 180 -8.60 -7.88 -5.62
N SER A 181 -9.44 -6.88 -5.33
CA SER A 181 -10.46 -6.96 -4.27
C SER A 181 -11.53 -8.05 -4.49
N ASN A 182 -11.81 -8.39 -5.75
CA ASN A 182 -12.81 -9.39 -6.12
C ASN A 182 -12.28 -10.84 -6.18
N LEU A 183 -11.02 -11.08 -5.78
CA LEU A 183 -10.39 -12.39 -5.80
C LEU A 183 -10.38 -13.03 -4.41
N ASP A 184 -10.43 -14.37 -4.36
CA ASP A 184 -10.14 -15.11 -3.14
C ASP A 184 -8.69 -14.91 -2.67
N ALA A 185 -8.41 -15.19 -1.39
CA ALA A 185 -7.12 -14.88 -0.77
C ALA A 185 -5.92 -15.54 -1.48
N LYS A 186 -6.04 -16.81 -1.87
CA LYS A 186 -4.95 -17.56 -2.52
C LYS A 186 -4.68 -17.04 -3.93
N LEU A 187 -5.73 -16.76 -4.69
CA LEU A 187 -5.61 -16.21 -6.05
C LEU A 187 -5.08 -14.77 -6.01
N ARG A 188 -5.53 -13.98 -5.01
CA ARG A 188 -5.05 -12.61 -4.79
C ARG A 188 -3.54 -12.56 -4.57
N GLU A 189 -2.99 -13.45 -3.75
CA GLU A 189 -1.55 -13.54 -3.50
C GLU A 189 -0.76 -13.83 -4.78
N SER A 190 -1.17 -14.84 -5.56
CA SER A 190 -0.53 -15.17 -6.84
C SER A 190 -0.61 -14.02 -7.86
N MET A 191 -1.79 -13.40 -7.98
CA MET A 191 -2.02 -12.30 -8.94
C MET A 191 -1.27 -11.02 -8.54
N ARG A 192 -1.10 -10.78 -7.25
CA ARG A 192 -0.27 -9.69 -6.73
C ARG A 192 1.17 -9.81 -7.21
N ASP A 193 1.76 -11.00 -7.06
CA ASP A 193 3.15 -11.26 -7.46
C ASP A 193 3.33 -11.15 -8.98
N GLU A 194 2.35 -11.67 -9.75
CA GLU A 194 2.32 -11.55 -11.22
C GLU A 194 2.25 -10.08 -11.66
N LEU A 195 1.40 -9.27 -11.01
CA LEU A 195 1.25 -7.84 -11.30
C LEU A 195 2.56 -7.09 -11.04
N ARG A 196 3.20 -7.36 -9.90
CA ARG A 196 4.49 -6.74 -9.59
C ARG A 196 5.59 -7.15 -10.58
N ALA A 197 5.66 -8.42 -10.93
CA ALA A 197 6.62 -8.92 -11.94
C ALA A 197 6.39 -8.27 -13.31
N LEU A 198 5.14 -8.13 -13.72
CA LEU A 198 4.75 -7.46 -14.96
C LEU A 198 5.19 -5.99 -14.95
N GLN A 199 4.84 -5.23 -13.90
CA GLN A 199 5.19 -3.83 -13.76
C GLN A 199 6.72 -3.62 -13.84
N LYS A 200 7.49 -4.45 -13.15
CA LYS A 200 8.97 -4.42 -13.21
C LYS A 200 9.50 -4.75 -14.61
N ARG A 201 8.92 -5.75 -15.28
CA ARG A 201 9.31 -6.16 -16.63
C ARG A 201 9.09 -5.04 -17.64
N LEU A 202 7.95 -4.35 -17.53
CA LEU A 202 7.59 -3.23 -18.40
C LEU A 202 8.33 -1.94 -18.04
N GLY A 203 8.77 -1.78 -16.79
CA GLY A 203 9.35 -0.53 -16.28
C GLY A 203 8.39 0.65 -16.30
N ILE A 204 7.08 0.39 -16.22
CA ILE A 204 6.04 1.40 -16.32
C ILE A 204 5.76 2.06 -14.97
N THR A 205 5.59 3.38 -14.96
CA THR A 205 5.11 4.13 -13.79
C THR A 205 3.71 3.67 -13.42
N SER A 206 3.50 3.34 -12.16
CA SER A 206 2.23 2.78 -11.71
C SER A 206 1.75 3.41 -10.41
N LEU A 207 0.45 3.74 -10.37
CA LEU A 207 -0.24 4.10 -9.13
C LEU A 207 -1.29 3.05 -8.81
N TYR A 208 -1.19 2.49 -7.61
CA TYR A 208 -2.07 1.45 -7.12
C TYR A 208 -2.91 1.98 -5.96
N VAL A 209 -4.20 1.72 -5.98
CA VAL A 209 -5.11 2.02 -4.86
C VAL A 209 -5.58 0.73 -4.24
N THR A 210 -5.45 0.60 -2.94
CA THR A 210 -5.99 -0.51 -2.17
C THR A 210 -6.35 -0.09 -0.75
N HIS A 211 -7.14 -0.89 -0.08
CA HIS A 211 -7.35 -0.84 1.37
C HIS A 211 -6.64 -2.02 2.09
N ASP A 212 -6.06 -2.94 1.34
CA ASP A 212 -5.32 -4.10 1.86
C ASP A 212 -3.86 -3.73 2.12
N GLN A 213 -3.46 -3.78 3.41
CA GLN A 213 -2.11 -3.45 3.83
C GLN A 213 -1.09 -4.44 3.28
N SER A 214 -1.45 -5.74 3.21
CA SER A 214 -0.55 -6.78 2.73
C SER A 214 -0.23 -6.61 1.23
N GLU A 215 -1.22 -6.17 0.44
CA GLU A 215 -0.98 -5.80 -0.95
C GLU A 215 0.00 -4.63 -1.03
N ALA A 216 -0.31 -3.52 -0.34
CA ALA A 216 0.53 -2.31 -0.37
C ALA A 216 1.98 -2.60 0.02
N MET A 217 2.19 -3.35 1.10
CA MET A 217 3.53 -3.70 1.59
C MET A 217 4.32 -4.60 0.65
N ALA A 218 3.63 -5.49 -0.09
CA ALA A 218 4.31 -6.48 -0.93
C ALA A 218 4.66 -5.99 -2.33
N ILE A 219 3.87 -5.08 -2.92
CA ILE A 219 4.05 -4.70 -4.33
C ILE A 219 4.74 -3.36 -4.55
N SER A 220 4.74 -2.47 -3.54
CA SER A 220 5.13 -1.07 -3.73
C SER A 220 6.63 -0.85 -3.63
N ASP A 221 7.13 0.11 -4.41
CA ASP A 221 8.41 0.76 -4.12
C ASP A 221 8.23 1.80 -3.02
N ARG A 222 7.06 2.48 -3.01
CA ARG A 222 6.68 3.45 -1.99
C ARG A 222 5.19 3.36 -1.67
N VAL A 223 4.87 3.43 -0.39
CA VAL A 223 3.51 3.50 0.15
C VAL A 223 3.22 4.93 0.60
N VAL A 224 2.04 5.42 0.26
CA VAL A 224 1.52 6.74 0.67
C VAL A 224 0.28 6.51 1.51
N ILE A 225 0.36 6.84 2.80
CA ILE A 225 -0.76 6.68 3.74
C ILE A 225 -1.59 7.96 3.74
N MET A 226 -2.86 7.80 3.43
CA MET A 226 -3.84 8.89 3.42
C MET A 226 -4.84 8.75 4.56
N LYS A 227 -5.23 9.88 5.14
CA LYS A 227 -6.33 10.01 6.11
C LYS A 227 -7.00 11.36 5.94
N ASP A 228 -8.32 11.39 5.97
CA ASP A 228 -9.12 12.63 5.95
C ASP A 228 -8.71 13.62 4.83
N GLY A 229 -8.42 13.09 3.64
CA GLY A 229 -8.05 13.89 2.46
C GLY A 229 -6.58 14.31 2.37
N VAL A 230 -5.74 14.01 3.38
CA VAL A 230 -4.33 14.42 3.41
C VAL A 230 -3.37 13.23 3.42
N ILE A 231 -2.12 13.45 3.02
CA ILE A 231 -1.04 12.46 3.16
C ILE A 231 -0.48 12.55 4.58
N CYS A 232 -0.60 11.46 5.35
CA CYS A 232 -0.04 11.36 6.70
C CYS A 232 1.44 10.98 6.70
N GLN A 233 1.82 10.05 5.84
CA GLN A 233 3.21 9.58 5.70
C GLN A 233 3.40 8.96 4.32
N GLN A 234 4.62 9.03 3.81
CA GLN A 234 5.06 8.30 2.63
C GLN A 234 6.48 7.78 2.84
N GLY A 235 6.77 6.60 2.32
CA GLY A 235 8.08 5.96 2.44
C GLY A 235 8.07 4.56 1.83
N SER A 236 9.20 3.87 1.83
CA SER A 236 9.26 2.45 1.49
C SER A 236 8.39 1.63 2.46
N PRO A 237 7.93 0.44 2.06
CA PRO A 237 7.19 -0.45 2.97
C PRO A 237 7.89 -0.64 4.32
N THR A 238 9.21 -0.85 4.29
CA THR A 238 10.02 -1.01 5.51
C THR A 238 10.00 0.23 6.40
N GLU A 239 10.20 1.44 5.83
CA GLU A 239 10.16 2.69 6.59
C GLU A 239 8.78 2.93 7.22
N ILE A 240 7.69 2.67 6.49
CA ILE A 240 6.33 2.83 7.01
C ILE A 240 6.05 1.90 8.19
N TYR A 241 6.55 0.66 8.14
CA TYR A 241 6.33 -0.34 9.20
C TYR A 241 7.22 -0.10 10.42
N GLU A 242 8.52 0.13 10.19
CA GLU A 242 9.52 0.23 11.26
C GLU A 242 9.63 1.63 11.86
N GLN A 243 9.27 2.67 11.09
CA GLN A 243 9.42 4.07 11.48
C GLN A 243 8.11 4.86 11.29
N PRO A 244 7.01 4.43 11.94
CA PRO A 244 5.75 5.16 11.85
C PRO A 244 5.88 6.55 12.44
N GLY A 245 5.45 7.57 11.69
CA GLY A 245 5.53 8.98 12.09
C GLY A 245 4.41 9.43 13.04
N SER A 246 3.44 8.56 13.35
CA SER A 246 2.34 8.87 14.25
C SER A 246 1.67 7.61 14.79
N ARG A 247 0.92 7.76 15.90
CA ARG A 247 0.07 6.66 16.45
C ARG A 247 -0.91 6.13 15.39
N PHE A 248 -1.45 7.01 14.55
CA PHE A 248 -2.35 6.58 13.48
C PHE A 248 -1.65 5.66 12.50
N VAL A 249 -0.47 6.03 11.99
CA VAL A 249 0.28 5.20 11.03
C VAL A 249 0.71 3.89 11.67
N ALA A 250 1.22 3.91 12.89
CA ALA A 250 1.64 2.72 13.63
C ALA A 250 0.49 1.70 13.78
N ASN A 251 -0.71 2.18 14.15
CA ASN A 251 -1.89 1.34 14.35
C ASN A 251 -2.60 0.96 13.04
N PHE A 252 -2.47 1.80 12.02
CA PHE A 252 -3.09 1.54 10.72
C PHE A 252 -2.29 0.49 9.94
N ILE A 253 -0.96 0.42 10.07
CA ILE A 253 -0.10 -0.57 9.42
C ILE A 253 0.24 -1.69 10.40
N GLY A 254 -0.59 -2.71 10.43
CA GLY A 254 -0.46 -3.83 11.37
C GLY A 254 -0.87 -3.46 12.79
N LYS A 255 -0.58 -4.35 13.73
CA LYS A 255 -0.78 -4.11 15.16
C LYS A 255 0.40 -3.36 15.77
N ALA A 256 0.16 -2.50 16.73
CA ALA A 256 1.20 -1.83 17.49
C ALA A 256 0.77 -1.68 18.96
N ASN A 257 1.70 -1.88 19.86
CA ASN A 257 1.55 -1.51 21.25
C ASN A 257 1.98 -0.05 21.45
N PHE A 258 1.29 0.63 22.36
CA PHE A 258 1.60 1.99 22.76
C PHE A 258 1.80 1.99 24.27
N ILE A 259 3.03 2.18 24.75
CA ILE A 259 3.38 2.13 26.15
C ILE A 259 3.71 3.54 26.61
N ASP A 260 2.96 4.06 27.56
CA ASP A 260 3.20 5.38 28.10
C ASP A 260 4.45 5.37 28.98
N GLY A 261 5.30 6.40 28.82
CA GLY A 261 6.55 6.55 29.53
C GLY A 261 6.94 8.00 29.75
N THR A 262 8.05 8.22 30.43
CA THR A 262 8.63 9.54 30.67
C THR A 262 9.99 9.64 29.97
N PHE A 263 10.17 10.62 29.12
CA PHE A 263 11.44 10.86 28.46
C PHE A 263 12.43 11.51 29.45
N ARG A 264 13.53 10.83 29.77
CA ARG A 264 14.54 11.26 30.75
C ARG A 264 15.70 12.03 30.11
N GLY A 265 15.83 12.04 28.81
CA GLY A 265 16.87 12.75 28.07
C GLY A 265 17.53 11.88 27.01
N MET A 266 18.60 12.37 26.42
CA MET A 266 19.42 11.65 25.45
C MET A 266 20.71 11.15 26.09
N ASP A 267 21.15 9.96 25.73
CA ASP A 267 22.47 9.40 25.97
C ASP A 267 23.09 9.03 24.62
N GLY A 268 23.97 9.91 24.13
CA GLY A 268 24.43 9.85 22.74
C GLY A 268 23.27 9.97 21.76
N GLU A 269 23.10 8.97 20.89
CA GLU A 269 22.01 8.90 19.92
C GLU A 269 20.75 8.20 20.48
N SER A 270 20.82 7.63 21.68
CA SER A 270 19.69 6.91 22.28
C SER A 270 18.83 7.82 23.15
N ALA A 271 17.51 7.69 23.03
CA ALA A 271 16.58 8.31 23.97
C ALA A 271 16.41 7.44 25.21
N LEU A 272 16.54 8.00 26.39
CA LEU A 272 16.26 7.35 27.66
C LEU A 272 14.79 7.55 28.01
N VAL A 273 14.02 6.46 28.06
CA VAL A 273 12.60 6.49 28.41
C VAL A 273 12.34 5.59 29.60
N GLU A 274 11.74 6.14 30.64
CA GLU A 274 11.33 5.39 31.83
C GLU A 274 9.90 4.90 31.69
N VAL A 275 9.71 3.58 31.90
CA VAL A 275 8.41 2.90 31.96
C VAL A 275 8.39 2.06 33.23
N ASN A 276 7.40 2.26 34.10
CA ASN A 276 7.24 1.51 35.36
C ASN A 276 8.51 1.42 36.22
N GLY A 277 9.30 2.52 36.28
CA GLY A 277 10.54 2.59 37.08
C GLY A 277 11.78 1.97 36.39
N HIS A 278 11.66 1.41 35.19
CA HIS A 278 12.78 0.91 34.38
C HIS A 278 13.10 1.89 33.26
N THR A 279 14.38 2.21 33.07
CA THR A 279 14.83 3.08 31.98
C THR A 279 15.30 2.25 30.78
N PHE A 280 14.69 2.51 29.64
CA PHE A 280 15.01 1.85 28.36
C PHE A 280 15.84 2.82 27.50
N PRO A 281 17.03 2.41 27.03
CA PRO A 281 17.75 3.12 25.99
C PRO A 281 17.14 2.76 24.64
N ILE A 282 16.54 3.71 23.97
CA ILE A 282 15.91 3.54 22.64
C ILE A 282 16.89 4.07 21.59
N PRO A 283 17.61 3.20 20.86
CA PRO A 283 18.48 3.59 19.77
C PRO A 283 17.60 4.00 18.58
N ALA A 284 17.94 5.09 17.90
CA ALA A 284 17.15 5.62 16.79
C ALA A 284 15.67 5.87 17.14
N PRO A 285 15.39 6.76 18.13
CA PRO A 285 14.05 6.92 18.72
C PRO A 285 12.97 7.40 17.74
N GLY A 286 13.34 7.80 16.51
CA GLY A 286 12.42 8.36 15.53
C GLY A 286 12.32 9.88 15.65
N ARG A 287 11.14 10.43 15.30
CA ARG A 287 10.91 11.87 15.39
C ARG A 287 10.62 12.26 16.83
N MET A 288 11.54 13.02 17.42
CA MET A 288 11.45 13.51 18.80
C MET A 288 10.86 14.94 18.90
N GLU A 289 10.27 15.45 17.81
CA GLU A 289 9.66 16.77 17.78
C GLU A 289 8.54 16.90 18.82
N GLY A 290 8.65 17.88 19.72
CA GLY A 290 7.67 18.10 20.78
C GLY A 290 7.90 17.32 22.08
N VAL A 291 8.78 16.33 22.10
CA VAL A 291 9.11 15.57 23.32
C VAL A 291 10.04 16.39 24.22
N ARG A 292 9.63 16.66 25.46
CA ARG A 292 10.41 17.43 26.43
C ARG A 292 11.05 16.51 27.46
N LYS A 293 12.26 16.86 27.90
CA LYS A 293 12.92 16.16 28.99
C LYS A 293 12.02 16.18 30.23
N ASP A 294 11.95 15.04 30.92
CA ASP A 294 11.06 14.77 32.05
C ASP A 294 9.56 14.94 31.75
N GLY A 295 9.22 14.99 30.45
CA GLY A 295 7.85 15.03 29.95
C GLY A 295 7.31 13.67 29.52
N PRO A 296 5.98 13.57 29.36
CA PRO A 296 5.35 12.36 28.87
C PRO A 296 5.75 12.07 27.43
N CYS A 297 5.93 10.77 27.12
CA CYS A 297 6.11 10.27 25.76
C CYS A 297 5.43 8.91 25.62
N CYS A 298 5.34 8.42 24.38
CA CYS A 298 4.76 7.13 24.10
C CYS A 298 5.79 6.26 23.36
N LEU A 299 6.08 5.08 23.89
CA LEU A 299 6.80 4.06 23.14
C LEU A 299 5.82 3.31 22.24
N THR A 300 6.22 3.10 20.99
CA THR A 300 5.51 2.14 20.12
C THR A 300 6.41 0.97 19.82
N VAL A 301 5.84 -0.24 19.94
CA VAL A 301 6.53 -1.50 19.67
C VAL A 301 5.58 -2.49 19.01
N ARG A 302 6.10 -3.24 18.04
CA ARG A 302 5.33 -4.27 17.37
C ARG A 302 5.15 -5.48 18.28
N PRO A 303 4.00 -6.21 18.21
CA PRO A 303 3.74 -7.38 19.03
C PRO A 303 4.81 -8.48 18.96
N GLU A 304 5.38 -8.70 17.77
CA GLU A 304 6.44 -9.66 17.52
C GLU A 304 7.82 -9.23 18.04
N SER A 305 7.94 -7.98 18.48
CA SER A 305 9.17 -7.40 19.05
C SER A 305 9.12 -7.30 20.57
N VAL A 306 8.13 -7.93 21.20
CA VAL A 306 8.04 -8.10 22.65
C VAL A 306 8.32 -9.56 22.97
N LEU A 307 9.35 -9.81 23.78
CA LEU A 307 9.74 -11.14 24.21
C LEU A 307 9.11 -11.47 25.57
N LEU A 308 8.67 -12.71 25.75
CA LEU A 308 8.13 -13.23 27.01
C LEU A 308 9.13 -14.16 27.69
N SER A 309 9.30 -14.01 29.02
CA SER A 309 10.07 -14.87 29.89
C SER A 309 9.30 -15.14 31.20
N GLU A 310 9.59 -16.26 31.86
CA GLU A 310 9.08 -16.57 33.22
C GLU A 310 9.93 -15.97 34.30
N GLU A 311 11.24 -15.91 34.05
CA GLU A 311 12.21 -15.71 35.15
C GLU A 311 12.68 -14.26 35.23
N GLU A 312 12.92 -13.59 34.08
CA GLU A 312 13.55 -12.27 34.03
C GLU A 312 12.99 -11.38 32.93
N GLY A 313 12.88 -10.07 33.19
CA GLY A 313 12.54 -9.03 32.27
C GLY A 313 12.11 -7.76 32.98
N PRO A 314 12.30 -6.59 32.35
CA PRO A 314 12.06 -5.30 32.99
C PRO A 314 10.57 -4.97 33.21
N LEU A 315 9.66 -5.60 32.48
CA LEU A 315 8.23 -5.29 32.56
C LEU A 315 7.44 -6.53 33.00
N PRO A 316 7.10 -6.66 34.32
CA PRO A 316 6.28 -7.76 34.79
C PRO A 316 4.83 -7.60 34.36
N GLY A 317 4.19 -8.72 34.01
CA GLY A 317 2.79 -8.74 33.58
C GLY A 317 2.10 -10.07 33.88
N VAL A 318 0.78 -10.09 33.62
CA VAL A 318 -0.05 -11.29 33.76
C VAL A 318 -0.78 -11.53 32.45
N ILE A 319 -0.78 -12.74 31.95
CA ILE A 319 -1.49 -13.11 30.71
C ILE A 319 -2.99 -13.09 31.01
N SER A 320 -3.69 -12.18 30.33
CA SER A 320 -5.16 -12.07 30.37
C SER A 320 -5.84 -12.94 29.31
N ARG A 321 -5.17 -13.17 28.17
CA ARG A 321 -5.70 -13.96 27.06
C ARG A 321 -4.59 -14.60 26.26
N ALA A 322 -4.81 -15.84 25.79
CA ALA A 322 -3.94 -16.56 24.88
C ALA A 322 -4.73 -17.11 23.69
N THR A 323 -4.43 -16.70 22.47
CA THR A 323 -5.12 -17.12 21.26
C THR A 323 -4.16 -17.78 20.27
N TYR A 324 -4.43 -19.02 19.91
CA TYR A 324 -3.61 -19.82 18.99
C TYR A 324 -4.06 -19.66 17.54
N TYR A 325 -3.14 -19.22 16.66
CA TYR A 325 -3.37 -19.02 15.23
C TYR A 325 -2.56 -20.00 14.34
N GLY A 326 -2.15 -21.15 14.85
CA GLY A 326 -1.32 -22.10 14.10
C GLY A 326 0.15 -21.69 14.07
N ALA A 327 0.53 -20.80 13.19
CA ALA A 327 1.92 -20.33 13.04
C ALA A 327 2.40 -19.46 14.22
N LYS A 328 1.48 -18.87 14.99
CA LYS A 328 1.77 -18.02 16.15
C LYS A 328 0.75 -18.21 17.26
N VAL A 329 1.14 -17.80 18.47
CA VAL A 329 0.22 -17.49 19.58
C VAL A 329 0.24 -15.99 19.82
N GLU A 330 -0.92 -15.41 19.97
CA GLU A 330 -1.10 -14.03 20.40
C GLU A 330 -1.50 -14.03 21.87
N TYR A 331 -0.69 -13.37 22.67
CA TYR A 331 -0.94 -13.14 24.10
C TYR A 331 -1.37 -11.69 24.31
N GLU A 332 -2.34 -11.50 25.19
CA GLU A 332 -2.63 -10.21 25.79
C GLU A 332 -2.08 -10.25 27.21
N VAL A 333 -1.10 -9.40 27.49
CA VAL A 333 -0.39 -9.33 28.76
C VAL A 333 -0.72 -8.02 29.44
N MET A 334 -1.23 -8.07 30.65
CA MET A 334 -1.55 -6.86 31.43
C MET A 334 -0.29 -6.32 32.10
N LEU A 335 0.13 -5.11 31.68
CA LEU A 335 1.16 -4.30 32.31
C LEU A 335 0.48 -3.27 33.22
N GLY A 336 0.25 -3.62 34.51
CA GLY A 336 -0.70 -2.87 35.32
C GLY A 336 -2.10 -2.96 34.74
N ASP A 337 -2.70 -1.80 34.40
CA ASP A 337 -4.02 -1.73 33.76
C ASP A 337 -3.94 -1.67 32.23
N GLN A 338 -2.74 -1.67 31.66
CA GLN A 338 -2.54 -1.52 30.20
C GLN A 338 -2.34 -2.88 29.54
N PRO A 339 -3.18 -3.25 28.52
CA PRO A 339 -2.97 -4.46 27.74
C PRO A 339 -1.84 -4.27 26.72
N ILE A 340 -0.92 -5.22 26.69
CA ILE A 340 0.17 -5.33 25.71
C ILE A 340 -0.04 -6.59 24.90
N ILE A 341 -0.10 -6.46 23.59
CA ILE A 341 -0.21 -7.62 22.69
C ILE A 341 1.19 -8.15 22.37
N VAL A 342 1.37 -9.45 22.51
CA VAL A 342 2.62 -10.12 22.20
C VAL A 342 2.36 -11.26 21.22
N GLU A 343 3.09 -11.30 20.11
CA GLU A 343 2.99 -12.37 19.12
C GLU A 343 4.23 -13.26 19.17
N VAL A 344 4.03 -14.53 19.53
CA VAL A 344 5.11 -15.53 19.58
C VAL A 344 4.95 -16.48 18.39
N TYR A 345 5.89 -16.39 17.46
CA TYR A 345 5.94 -17.25 16.27
C TYR A 345 6.57 -18.61 16.59
N ASN A 346 6.21 -19.63 15.81
CA ASN A 346 6.66 -21.01 15.99
C ASN A 346 6.43 -21.53 17.43
N PRO A 347 5.19 -21.49 17.93
CA PRO A 347 4.86 -21.77 19.34
C PRO A 347 5.14 -23.22 19.78
N GLN A 348 5.53 -24.08 18.86
CA GLN A 348 6.00 -25.45 19.15
C GLN A 348 7.49 -25.50 19.58
N LEU A 349 8.25 -24.43 19.30
CA LEU A 349 9.65 -24.31 19.69
C LEU A 349 9.85 -23.52 20.99
N THR A 350 8.78 -22.91 21.50
CA THR A 350 8.80 -22.06 22.69
C THR A 350 7.82 -22.60 23.75
N ARG A 351 8.05 -22.23 24.99
CA ARG A 351 7.05 -22.49 26.02
C ARG A 351 5.77 -21.72 25.71
N ARG A 352 4.64 -22.40 25.96
CA ARG A 352 3.31 -21.79 25.88
C ARG A 352 2.89 -21.38 27.29
N PHE A 353 2.35 -20.17 27.37
CA PHE A 353 1.78 -19.63 28.59
C PHE A 353 0.26 -19.78 28.57
N ALA A 354 -0.33 -19.91 29.74
CA ALA A 354 -1.77 -19.94 29.95
C ALA A 354 -2.28 -18.63 30.54
N GLU A 355 -3.59 -18.42 30.45
CA GLU A 355 -4.24 -17.31 31.14
C GLU A 355 -4.02 -17.39 32.63
N GLY A 356 -3.63 -16.29 33.26
CA GLY A 356 -3.25 -16.18 34.65
C GLY A 356 -1.76 -16.37 34.95
N ASP A 357 -0.96 -16.84 33.98
CA ASP A 357 0.48 -16.96 34.15
C ASP A 357 1.13 -15.59 34.33
N ARG A 358 2.08 -15.53 35.27
CA ARG A 358 2.96 -14.36 35.45
C ARG A 358 4.13 -14.47 34.49
N VAL A 359 4.39 -13.40 33.79
CA VAL A 359 5.47 -13.32 32.80
C VAL A 359 6.20 -11.99 32.92
N HIS A 360 7.40 -11.96 32.37
CA HIS A 360 8.17 -10.73 32.18
C HIS A 360 8.29 -10.42 30.71
N MET A 361 8.07 -9.17 30.35
CA MET A 361 8.23 -8.68 28.98
C MET A 361 9.55 -7.94 28.82
N THR A 362 10.24 -8.21 27.72
CA THR A 362 11.41 -7.46 27.26
C THR A 362 11.14 -6.89 25.89
N LEU A 363 11.31 -5.58 25.74
CA LEU A 363 11.18 -4.91 24.44
C LEU A 363 12.50 -5.05 23.67
N VAL A 364 12.43 -5.40 22.40
CA VAL A 364 13.62 -5.44 21.54
C VAL A 364 13.97 -3.99 21.15
N ASP A 365 15.02 -3.43 21.75
CA ASP A 365 15.37 -2.00 21.69
C ASP A 365 15.38 -1.40 20.28
N ARG A 366 15.90 -2.15 19.29
CA ARG A 366 15.95 -1.72 17.88
C ARG A 366 14.59 -1.55 17.23
N CYS A 367 13.56 -2.18 17.79
CA CYS A 367 12.19 -2.20 17.26
C CYS A 367 11.25 -1.25 17.99
N VAL A 368 11.76 -0.52 18.97
CA VAL A 368 11.00 0.46 19.75
C VAL A 368 11.18 1.85 19.12
N ARG A 369 10.11 2.63 19.06
CA ARG A 369 10.15 4.04 18.62
C ARG A 369 9.46 4.91 19.65
N VAL A 370 9.91 6.16 19.76
CA VAL A 370 9.26 7.17 20.59
C VAL A 370 8.33 7.98 19.71
N LEU A 371 7.08 8.11 20.14
CA LEU A 371 6.09 8.99 19.53
C LEU A 371 5.82 10.16 20.49
N ALA A 372 5.66 11.35 19.94
CA ALA A 372 5.28 12.54 20.68
C ALA A 372 3.81 12.55 21.10
#